data_7a90264eb4c211a307de1fba781a24d4
#
_entry.id   7a90264eb4c211a307de1fba781a24d4
#
_cell.length_a   1.000
_cell.length_b   1.000
_cell.length_c   1.000
_cell.angle_alpha   90.00
_cell.angle_beta   90.00
_cell.angle_gamma   90.00
#
_symmetry.space_group_name_H-M   'P 1'
#
loop_
_entity.id
_entity.type
_entity.pdbx_description
1 polymer ?
#
loop_
_entity_poly.entity_id
_entity_poly.type
_entity_poly.pdbx_seq_one_letter_code
_entity_poly.pdbx_strand_id
1 'polypeptide(L)'
;MTFKQSTSPQVVGICTSQSLRRFDLPLLRSLSRQYAIAQWEYCQNPDESIDLNLAISSLHDYLQTCKGAVHLVGHGIAGLVGWLYTRQYPEQVRSLTLLSVGVNLATSWHSHYYEQRQLIGCSRETMLMRTAFYLFGYRDKEMLCWLADLLKQDLDNSLIPHSLYATTYIAPKLISVPMLVCGAMDDYVTGGGENSYQKWRSHLKDSDRLWISKHGKHFFHYSQAQTVSYQIRSFWQSLSLVATAVSVKQ
;
A
#
# COMPACT_ATOMS: atom_id res chain seq x y z
N MET A 1 21.13 -9.00 -33.49
CA MET A 1 20.83 -8.44 -32.14
C MET A 1 19.42 -8.86 -31.79
N THR A 2 19.27 -9.89 -30.97
CA THR A 2 17.97 -10.40 -30.52
C THR A 2 17.49 -9.47 -29.39
N PHE A 3 16.46 -8.67 -29.66
CA PHE A 3 15.78 -7.91 -28.63
C PHE A 3 15.23 -8.89 -27.58
N LYS A 4 15.72 -8.81 -26.33
CA LYS A 4 15.07 -9.47 -25.20
C LYS A 4 13.62 -9.00 -25.20
N GLN A 5 12.68 -9.93 -25.44
CA GLN A 5 11.26 -9.65 -25.25
C GLN A 5 11.09 -9.15 -23.81
N SER A 6 10.62 -7.92 -23.65
CA SER A 6 10.21 -7.36 -22.37
C SER A 6 9.14 -8.31 -21.84
N THR A 7 9.48 -9.07 -20.79
CA THR A 7 8.49 -9.91 -20.12
C THR A 7 7.47 -9.00 -19.46
N SER A 8 6.19 -9.19 -19.81
CA SER A 8 5.10 -8.46 -19.15
C SER A 8 5.19 -8.64 -17.63
N PRO A 9 4.97 -7.61 -16.82
CA PRO A 9 5.07 -7.73 -15.38
C PRO A 9 4.02 -8.70 -14.84
N GLN A 10 4.43 -9.52 -13.88
CA GLN A 10 3.56 -10.40 -13.11
C GLN A 10 3.03 -9.69 -11.86
N VAL A 11 3.78 -8.70 -11.38
CA VAL A 11 3.49 -7.92 -10.18
C VAL A 11 3.64 -6.45 -10.50
N VAL A 12 2.68 -5.64 -10.06
CA VAL A 12 2.74 -4.18 -10.13
C VAL A 12 2.69 -3.62 -8.72
N GLY A 13 3.77 -2.98 -8.29
CA GLY A 13 3.81 -2.13 -7.11
C GLY A 13 3.16 -0.78 -7.43
N ILE A 14 2.15 -0.41 -6.66
CA ILE A 14 1.47 0.88 -6.80
C ILE A 14 2.17 1.89 -5.91
N CYS A 15 2.50 3.06 -6.46
CA CYS A 15 3.10 4.18 -5.74
C CYS A 15 2.29 5.45 -6.00
N THR A 16 1.82 6.11 -4.94
CA THR A 16 1.11 7.40 -4.99
C THR A 16 1.89 8.51 -4.28
N SER A 17 3.13 8.22 -3.88
CA SER A 17 4.03 9.11 -3.14
C SER A 17 5.45 9.00 -3.68
N GLN A 18 5.88 9.96 -4.46
CA GLN A 18 7.24 9.98 -5.03
C GLN A 18 8.32 10.13 -3.95
N SER A 19 8.10 10.97 -2.96
CA SER A 19 9.06 11.23 -1.88
C SER A 19 9.30 10.01 -1.00
N LEU A 20 8.27 9.17 -0.78
CA LEU A 20 8.32 7.99 0.07
C LEU A 20 8.56 6.67 -0.70
N ARG A 21 8.58 6.70 -2.05
CA ARG A 21 8.79 5.53 -2.92
C ARG A 21 9.96 4.65 -2.51
N ARG A 22 11.03 5.26 -2.01
CA ARG A 22 12.26 4.55 -1.59
C ARG A 22 12.01 3.50 -0.52
N PHE A 23 10.96 3.64 0.27
CA PHE A 23 10.62 2.70 1.34
C PHE A 23 9.94 1.42 0.84
N ASP A 24 9.40 1.43 -0.40
CA ASP A 24 8.85 0.23 -1.05
C ASP A 24 9.94 -0.59 -1.75
N LEU A 25 11.06 0.04 -2.15
CA LEU A 25 12.08 -0.59 -2.98
C LEU A 25 12.71 -1.87 -2.37
N PRO A 26 13.01 -1.98 -1.07
CA PRO A 26 13.56 -3.21 -0.50
C PRO A 26 12.62 -4.41 -0.66
N LEU A 27 11.32 -4.20 -0.46
CA LEU A 27 10.30 -5.23 -0.68
C LEU A 27 10.22 -5.62 -2.16
N LEU A 28 10.09 -4.65 -3.06
CA LEU A 28 10.00 -4.90 -4.50
C LEU A 28 11.26 -5.61 -5.03
N ARG A 29 12.45 -5.23 -4.57
CA ARG A 29 13.71 -5.94 -4.88
C ARG A 29 13.73 -7.38 -4.36
N SER A 30 13.17 -7.63 -3.18
CA SER A 30 13.06 -8.99 -2.65
C SER A 30 12.12 -9.87 -3.49
N LEU A 31 11.00 -9.32 -3.92
CA LEU A 31 10.02 -10.00 -4.78
C LEU A 31 10.57 -10.21 -6.20
N SER A 32 11.35 -9.26 -6.74
CA SER A 32 11.91 -9.32 -8.10
C SER A 32 12.89 -10.46 -8.34
N ARG A 33 13.34 -11.14 -7.27
CA ARG A 33 14.17 -12.34 -7.40
C ARG A 33 13.43 -13.53 -8.05
N GLN A 34 12.11 -13.53 -8.02
CA GLN A 34 11.28 -14.64 -8.52
C GLN A 34 10.16 -14.20 -9.47
N TYR A 35 9.81 -12.93 -9.51
CA TYR A 35 8.71 -12.38 -10.30
C TYR A 35 9.17 -11.21 -11.16
N ALA A 36 8.60 -11.08 -12.36
CA ALA A 36 8.75 -9.87 -13.15
C ALA A 36 7.94 -8.74 -12.51
N ILE A 37 8.62 -7.71 -12.00
CA ILE A 37 8.00 -6.61 -11.26
C ILE A 37 8.10 -5.33 -12.06
N ALA A 38 7.00 -4.59 -12.11
CA ALA A 38 6.97 -3.18 -12.47
C ALA A 38 6.51 -2.35 -11.27
N GLN A 39 6.87 -1.08 -11.25
CA GLN A 39 6.32 -0.09 -10.35
C GLN A 39 5.56 0.93 -11.19
N TRP A 40 4.27 1.10 -10.89
CA TRP A 40 3.46 2.16 -11.45
C TRP A 40 3.40 3.31 -10.45
N GLU A 41 3.52 4.54 -10.94
CA GLU A 41 3.57 5.76 -10.13
C GLU A 41 2.48 6.73 -10.58
N TYR A 42 1.68 7.18 -9.65
CA TYR A 42 0.77 8.30 -9.84
C TYR A 42 1.42 9.58 -9.32
N CYS A 43 1.43 10.60 -10.16
CA CYS A 43 1.91 11.93 -9.81
C CYS A 43 0.72 12.88 -9.79
N GLN A 44 0.38 13.38 -8.60
CA GLN A 44 -0.65 14.40 -8.47
C GLN A 44 -0.15 15.72 -9.08
N ASN A 45 -0.93 16.29 -9.99
CA ASN A 45 -0.67 17.64 -10.46
C ASN A 45 -1.13 18.66 -9.39
N PRO A 46 -0.27 19.58 -8.94
CA PRO A 46 -0.63 20.57 -7.91
C PRO A 46 -1.79 21.49 -8.31
N ASP A 47 -1.97 21.70 -9.61
CA ASP A 47 -3.03 22.58 -10.17
C ASP A 47 -4.36 21.86 -10.38
N GLU A 48 -4.43 20.56 -10.08
CA GLU A 48 -5.64 19.76 -10.22
C GLU A 48 -6.21 19.38 -8.86
N SER A 49 -7.54 19.32 -8.79
CA SER A 49 -8.21 18.78 -7.60
C SER A 49 -7.86 17.31 -7.40
N ILE A 50 -7.75 16.90 -6.14
CA ILE A 50 -7.50 15.51 -5.78
C ILE A 50 -8.73 14.66 -6.17
N ASP A 51 -8.53 13.74 -7.12
CA ASP A 51 -9.54 12.78 -7.56
C ASP A 51 -8.94 11.37 -7.64
N LEU A 52 -9.42 10.48 -6.78
CA LEU A 52 -9.03 9.06 -6.80
C LEU A 52 -9.37 8.38 -8.14
N ASN A 53 -10.41 8.84 -8.85
CA ASN A 53 -10.79 8.25 -10.14
C ASN A 53 -9.74 8.53 -11.22
N LEU A 54 -9.07 9.67 -11.19
CA LEU A 54 -7.97 9.95 -12.12
C LEU A 54 -6.81 8.96 -11.91
N ALA A 55 -6.45 8.67 -10.66
CA ALA A 55 -5.44 7.67 -10.35
C ALA A 55 -5.87 6.25 -10.81
N ILE A 56 -7.15 5.89 -10.61
CA ILE A 56 -7.71 4.62 -11.05
C ILE A 56 -7.69 4.50 -12.58
N SER A 57 -8.11 5.55 -13.29
CA SER A 57 -8.09 5.60 -14.76
C SER A 57 -6.68 5.45 -15.31
N SER A 58 -5.72 6.20 -14.77
CA SER A 58 -4.31 6.11 -15.16
C SER A 58 -3.69 4.73 -14.88
N LEU A 59 -4.06 4.10 -13.75
CA LEU A 59 -3.66 2.72 -13.47
C LEU A 59 -4.29 1.75 -14.46
N HIS A 60 -5.54 1.96 -14.86
CA HIS A 60 -6.22 1.14 -15.86
C HIS A 60 -5.50 1.21 -17.21
N ASP A 61 -5.21 2.40 -17.70
CA ASP A 61 -4.49 2.59 -18.96
C ASP A 61 -3.14 1.85 -18.95
N TYR A 62 -2.41 1.93 -17.85
CA TYR A 62 -1.16 1.19 -17.70
C TYR A 62 -1.39 -0.32 -17.71
N LEU A 63 -2.36 -0.84 -16.95
CA LEU A 63 -2.59 -2.28 -16.84
C LEU A 63 -3.14 -2.90 -18.12
N GLN A 64 -3.84 -2.12 -18.97
CA GLN A 64 -4.22 -2.56 -20.33
C GLN A 64 -3.00 -2.88 -21.22
N THR A 65 -1.83 -2.32 -20.92
CA THR A 65 -0.58 -2.67 -21.64
C THR A 65 0.03 -3.99 -21.17
N CYS A 66 -0.43 -4.54 -20.05
CA CYS A 66 0.08 -5.79 -19.49
C CYS A 66 -0.56 -7.01 -20.14
N LYS A 67 0.22 -8.08 -20.28
CA LYS A 67 -0.29 -9.36 -20.83
C LYS A 67 -0.96 -10.18 -19.72
N GLY A 68 -2.26 -9.95 -19.51
CA GLY A 68 -3.09 -10.67 -18.55
C GLY A 68 -3.06 -10.08 -17.12
N ALA A 69 -3.81 -10.72 -16.23
CA ALA A 69 -3.98 -10.27 -14.86
C ALA A 69 -2.68 -10.28 -14.05
N VAL A 70 -2.48 -9.27 -13.21
CA VAL A 70 -1.27 -9.06 -12.39
C VAL A 70 -1.58 -9.16 -10.90
N HIS A 71 -0.55 -9.39 -10.09
CA HIS A 71 -0.62 -9.18 -8.65
C HIS A 71 -0.39 -7.70 -8.35
N LEU A 72 -1.31 -7.05 -7.63
CA LEU A 72 -1.16 -5.67 -7.17
C LEU A 72 -0.64 -5.63 -5.74
N VAL A 73 0.29 -4.72 -5.46
CA VAL A 73 0.83 -4.48 -4.11
C VAL A 73 0.83 -2.97 -3.85
N GLY A 74 0.19 -2.54 -2.78
CA GLY A 74 0.12 -1.11 -2.42
C GLY A 74 0.17 -0.87 -0.92
N HIS A 75 0.84 0.21 -0.50
CA HIS A 75 0.97 0.66 0.87
C HIS A 75 0.09 1.90 1.13
N GLY A 76 -0.65 1.95 2.23
CA GLY A 76 -1.49 3.09 2.60
C GLY A 76 -2.45 3.51 1.47
N ILE A 77 -2.37 4.76 1.01
CA ILE A 77 -3.22 5.28 -0.08
C ILE A 77 -3.01 4.53 -1.40
N ALA A 78 -1.80 4.07 -1.70
CA ALA A 78 -1.58 3.22 -2.88
C ALA A 78 -2.33 1.89 -2.76
N GLY A 79 -2.47 1.34 -1.56
CA GLY A 79 -3.33 0.19 -1.28
C GLY A 79 -4.81 0.50 -1.50
N LEU A 80 -5.29 1.67 -1.08
CA LEU A 80 -6.65 2.14 -1.37
C LEU A 80 -6.90 2.24 -2.89
N VAL A 81 -5.99 2.84 -3.65
CA VAL A 81 -6.10 2.93 -5.13
C VAL A 81 -6.16 1.52 -5.73
N GLY A 82 -5.28 0.61 -5.29
CA GLY A 82 -5.31 -0.79 -5.72
C GLY A 82 -6.62 -1.51 -5.40
N TRP A 83 -7.21 -1.24 -4.23
CA TRP A 83 -8.50 -1.81 -3.82
C TRP A 83 -9.66 -1.26 -4.66
N LEU A 84 -9.72 0.07 -4.87
CA LEU A 84 -10.73 0.70 -5.71
C LEU A 84 -10.65 0.21 -7.16
N TYR A 85 -9.42 0.10 -7.70
CA TYR A 85 -9.16 -0.46 -9.02
C TYR A 85 -9.65 -1.91 -9.14
N THR A 86 -9.24 -2.77 -8.19
CA THR A 86 -9.60 -4.19 -8.18
C THR A 86 -11.12 -4.41 -8.14
N ARG A 87 -11.83 -3.50 -7.49
CA ARG A 87 -13.29 -3.54 -7.42
C ARG A 87 -13.97 -3.20 -8.75
N GLN A 88 -13.35 -2.31 -9.55
CA GLN A 88 -13.88 -1.90 -10.86
C GLN A 88 -13.48 -2.87 -11.97
N TYR A 89 -12.25 -3.41 -11.92
CA TYR A 89 -11.62 -4.22 -12.96
C TYR A 89 -11.03 -5.52 -12.40
N PRO A 90 -11.84 -6.39 -11.78
CA PRO A 90 -11.34 -7.60 -11.12
C PRO A 90 -10.65 -8.58 -12.08
N GLU A 91 -11.00 -8.58 -13.35
CA GLU A 91 -10.42 -9.43 -14.40
C GLU A 91 -8.95 -9.09 -14.71
N GLN A 92 -8.51 -7.86 -14.40
CA GLN A 92 -7.13 -7.41 -14.57
C GLN A 92 -6.24 -7.74 -13.37
N VAL A 93 -6.81 -8.25 -12.29
CA VAL A 93 -6.11 -8.44 -11.02
C VAL A 93 -6.14 -9.91 -10.58
N ARG A 94 -4.96 -10.51 -10.47
CA ARG A 94 -4.81 -11.89 -9.98
C ARG A 94 -4.93 -11.98 -8.46
N SER A 95 -4.38 -11.02 -7.74
CA SER A 95 -4.56 -10.83 -6.31
C SER A 95 -4.18 -9.40 -5.90
N LEU A 96 -4.69 -8.96 -4.76
CA LEU A 96 -4.37 -7.67 -4.15
C LEU A 96 -3.65 -7.87 -2.82
N THR A 97 -2.52 -7.19 -2.63
CA THR A 97 -1.81 -7.13 -1.35
C THR A 97 -1.88 -5.70 -0.79
N LEU A 98 -2.43 -5.56 0.40
CA LEU A 98 -2.55 -4.31 1.13
C LEU A 98 -1.50 -4.28 2.26
N LEU A 99 -0.67 -3.24 2.29
CA LEU A 99 0.36 -3.03 3.31
C LEU A 99 -0.03 -1.82 4.15
N SER A 100 -0.13 -1.98 5.47
CA SER A 100 -0.53 -0.91 6.42
C SER A 100 -1.82 -0.18 5.99
N VAL A 101 -2.82 -0.93 5.57
CA VAL A 101 -4.15 -0.40 5.25
C VAL A 101 -5.15 -0.81 6.32
N GLY A 102 -5.81 0.15 6.94
CA GLY A 102 -6.84 -0.08 7.95
C GLY A 102 -8.20 -0.45 7.35
N VAL A 103 -9.17 -0.86 8.19
CA VAL A 103 -10.56 -1.11 7.76
C VAL A 103 -11.26 0.16 7.27
N ASN A 104 -10.91 1.36 7.71
CA ASN A 104 -11.12 2.55 6.93
C ASN A 104 -10.00 2.61 5.89
N LEU A 105 -10.30 2.25 4.66
CA LEU A 105 -9.31 2.15 3.57
C LEU A 105 -8.62 3.48 3.26
N ALA A 106 -9.27 4.60 3.57
CA ALA A 106 -8.71 5.93 3.40
C ALA A 106 -7.75 6.33 4.53
N THR A 107 -7.70 5.58 5.65
CA THR A 107 -6.78 5.90 6.74
C THR A 107 -5.33 5.88 6.25
N SER A 108 -4.64 6.98 6.45
CA SER A 108 -3.25 7.16 6.05
C SER A 108 -2.51 8.00 7.09
N TRP A 109 -1.20 8.09 6.97
CA TRP A 109 -0.42 8.96 7.83
C TRP A 109 -0.81 10.44 7.69
N HIS A 110 -1.36 10.86 6.54
CA HIS A 110 -1.87 12.22 6.31
C HIS A 110 -3.09 12.51 7.17
N SER A 111 -4.09 11.60 7.21
CA SER A 111 -5.26 11.77 8.07
C SER A 111 -4.83 11.91 9.53
N HIS A 112 -3.92 11.06 9.96
CA HIS A 112 -3.36 11.09 11.31
C HIS A 112 -2.59 12.39 11.59
N TYR A 113 -1.79 12.87 10.64
CA TYR A 113 -1.10 14.15 10.73
C TYR A 113 -2.10 15.31 10.91
N TYR A 114 -3.18 15.36 10.11
CA TYR A 114 -4.17 16.41 10.19
C TYR A 114 -4.95 16.37 11.51
N GLU A 115 -5.33 15.20 12.01
CA GLU A 115 -5.95 15.03 13.33
C GLU A 115 -5.03 15.56 14.46
N GLN A 116 -3.74 15.19 14.42
CA GLN A 116 -2.78 15.68 15.42
C GLN A 116 -2.57 17.19 15.33
N ARG A 117 -2.59 17.77 14.12
CA ARG A 117 -2.48 19.23 13.92
C ARG A 117 -3.64 19.99 14.55
N GLN A 118 -4.85 19.43 14.58
CA GLN A 118 -6.00 20.04 15.23
C GLN A 118 -5.89 20.00 16.76
N LEU A 119 -5.26 18.96 17.30
CA LEU A 119 -5.22 18.71 18.75
C LEU A 119 -3.99 19.35 19.43
N ILE A 120 -2.90 19.54 18.71
CA ILE A 120 -1.61 19.90 19.29
C ILE A 120 -1.10 21.20 18.67
N GLY A 121 -0.97 22.24 19.52
CA GLY A 121 -0.41 23.54 19.14
C GLY A 121 1.12 23.52 19.09
N CYS A 122 1.71 23.02 17.99
CA CYS A 122 3.16 23.07 17.76
C CYS A 122 3.48 23.49 16.31
N SER A 123 4.75 23.77 15.99
CA SER A 123 5.14 24.09 14.61
C SER A 123 4.92 22.91 13.67
N ARG A 124 4.83 23.20 12.35
CA ARG A 124 4.72 22.16 11.31
C ARG A 124 5.91 21.20 11.35
N GLU A 125 7.11 21.72 11.55
CA GLU A 125 8.36 20.96 11.61
C GLU A 125 8.35 19.99 12.80
N THR A 126 8.00 20.49 13.98
CA THR A 126 7.88 19.67 15.20
C THR A 126 6.86 18.54 15.00
N MET A 127 5.72 18.85 14.38
CA MET A 127 4.71 17.84 14.10
C MET A 127 5.21 16.79 13.11
N LEU A 128 5.90 17.21 12.05
CA LEU A 128 6.47 16.27 11.05
C LEU A 128 7.55 15.38 11.66
N MET A 129 8.44 15.91 12.49
CA MET A 129 9.44 15.09 13.21
C MET A 129 8.78 14.06 14.15
N ARG A 130 7.73 14.48 14.86
CA ARG A 130 6.93 13.55 15.68
C ARG A 130 6.25 12.48 14.84
N THR A 131 5.66 12.88 13.71
CA THR A 131 5.06 11.94 12.76
C THR A 131 6.11 10.96 12.22
N ALA A 132 7.28 11.43 11.82
CA ALA A 132 8.39 10.58 11.38
C ALA A 132 8.78 9.54 12.43
N PHE A 133 8.86 9.92 13.70
CA PHE A 133 9.10 8.98 14.80
C PHE A 133 8.03 7.89 14.88
N TYR A 134 6.76 8.23 14.79
CA TYR A 134 5.67 7.25 14.84
C TYR A 134 5.62 6.34 13.62
N LEU A 135 5.97 6.85 12.44
CA LEU A 135 5.92 6.08 11.19
C LEU A 135 7.10 5.12 11.02
N PHE A 136 8.29 5.50 11.52
CA PHE A 136 9.55 4.77 11.26
C PHE A 136 10.23 4.23 12.52
N GLY A 137 10.01 4.83 13.69
CA GLY A 137 10.59 4.41 14.95
C GLY A 137 12.03 4.89 15.22
N TYR A 138 12.63 5.69 14.34
CA TYR A 138 13.95 6.25 14.57
C TYR A 138 13.93 7.31 15.67
N ARG A 139 15.03 7.42 16.44
CA ARG A 139 15.19 8.41 17.53
C ARG A 139 16.31 9.40 17.25
N ASP A 140 17.14 9.11 16.29
CA ASP A 140 18.22 10.00 15.87
C ASP A 140 17.65 11.26 15.23
N LYS A 141 18.16 12.44 15.66
CA LYS A 141 17.62 13.74 15.26
C LYS A 141 17.85 14.05 13.79
N GLU A 142 19.01 13.69 13.25
CA GLU A 142 19.33 13.95 11.84
C GLU A 142 18.44 13.10 10.94
N MET A 143 18.25 11.83 11.30
CA MET A 143 17.31 10.94 10.59
C MET A 143 15.88 11.45 10.68
N LEU A 144 15.42 11.93 11.84
CA LEU A 144 14.08 12.48 12.00
C LEU A 144 13.88 13.76 11.18
N CYS A 145 14.88 14.65 11.12
CA CYS A 145 14.83 15.84 10.26
C CYS A 145 14.72 15.44 8.79
N TRP A 146 15.57 14.54 8.32
CA TRP A 146 15.51 14.04 6.94
C TRP A 146 14.17 13.38 6.58
N LEU A 147 13.64 12.54 7.47
CA LEU A 147 12.30 11.94 7.29
C LEU A 147 11.20 13.00 7.30
N ALA A 148 11.28 14.00 8.17
CA ALA A 148 10.30 15.09 8.23
C ALA A 148 10.29 15.90 6.92
N ASP A 149 11.45 16.12 6.28
CA ASP A 149 11.53 16.77 4.98
C ASP A 149 10.88 15.94 3.88
N LEU A 150 11.04 14.61 3.89
CA LEU A 150 10.35 13.71 2.96
C LEU A 150 8.82 13.73 3.18
N LEU A 151 8.38 13.70 4.44
CA LEU A 151 6.95 13.80 4.78
C LEU A 151 6.37 15.15 4.38
N LYS A 152 7.15 16.23 4.50
CA LYS A 152 6.74 17.56 4.03
C LYS A 152 6.52 17.57 2.52
N GLN A 153 7.46 17.01 1.76
CA GLN A 153 7.32 16.88 0.31
C GLN A 153 6.10 16.02 -0.07
N ASP A 154 5.84 14.96 0.69
CA ASP A 154 4.68 14.10 0.47
C ASP A 154 3.37 14.83 0.71
N LEU A 155 3.27 15.62 1.80
CA LEU A 155 2.11 16.47 2.07
C LEU A 155 1.85 17.52 0.98
N ASP A 156 2.89 17.98 0.31
CA ASP A 156 2.77 19.05 -0.66
C ASP A 156 2.50 18.52 -2.10
N ASN A 157 2.79 17.23 -2.41
CA ASN A 157 2.81 16.74 -3.79
C ASN A 157 2.12 15.38 -4.03
N SER A 158 1.57 14.73 -2.99
CA SER A 158 1.01 13.39 -3.15
C SER A 158 -0.52 13.39 -3.22
N LEU A 159 -1.07 12.26 -3.69
CA LEU A 159 -2.51 12.02 -3.69
C LEU A 159 -3.02 11.88 -2.25
N ILE A 160 -3.70 12.91 -1.72
CA ILE A 160 -4.17 12.96 -0.34
C ILE A 160 -5.68 13.20 -0.32
N PRO A 161 -6.51 12.18 -0.05
CA PRO A 161 -7.97 12.34 0.03
C PRO A 161 -8.45 12.99 1.33
N HIS A 162 -7.56 13.65 2.07
CA HIS A 162 -7.82 14.29 3.35
C HIS A 162 -7.40 15.75 3.35
N SER A 163 -7.97 16.52 4.24
CA SER A 163 -7.56 17.90 4.52
C SER A 163 -7.63 18.19 6.02
N LEU A 164 -7.15 19.37 6.43
CA LEU A 164 -7.26 19.82 7.81
C LEU A 164 -8.73 19.88 8.30
N TYR A 165 -9.68 20.05 7.38
CA TYR A 165 -11.11 20.26 7.69
C TYR A 165 -11.99 19.04 7.43
N ALA A 166 -11.50 18.04 6.69
CA ALA A 166 -12.27 16.87 6.33
C ALA A 166 -11.41 15.62 6.19
N THR A 167 -11.83 14.55 6.83
CA THR A 167 -11.25 13.22 6.66
C THR A 167 -12.20 12.32 5.87
N THR A 168 -11.66 11.61 4.90
CA THR A 168 -12.42 10.67 4.07
C THR A 168 -12.55 9.34 4.80
N TYR A 169 -13.74 8.74 4.72
CA TYR A 169 -14.00 7.39 5.22
C TYR A 169 -14.44 6.49 4.06
N ILE A 170 -13.75 5.36 3.86
CA ILE A 170 -14.10 4.35 2.85
C ILE A 170 -14.11 2.98 3.52
N ALA A 171 -15.30 2.41 3.69
CA ALA A 171 -15.46 1.06 4.23
C ALA A 171 -15.05 0.00 3.20
N PRO A 172 -14.37 -1.09 3.60
CA PRO A 172 -14.11 -2.21 2.72
C PRO A 172 -15.42 -2.90 2.36
N LYS A 173 -15.55 -3.21 1.07
CA LYS A 173 -16.59 -4.09 0.54
C LYS A 173 -15.91 -5.36 0.03
N LEU A 174 -16.65 -6.46 -0.04
CA LEU A 174 -16.12 -7.70 -0.60
C LEU A 174 -15.70 -7.47 -2.06
N ILE A 175 -14.51 -7.95 -2.40
CA ILE A 175 -13.99 -8.02 -3.77
C ILE A 175 -13.85 -9.49 -4.15
N SER A 176 -14.07 -9.83 -5.43
CA SER A 176 -13.99 -11.22 -5.92
C SER A 176 -12.55 -11.76 -5.94
N VAL A 177 -11.58 -10.86 -6.10
CA VAL A 177 -10.15 -11.18 -6.21
C VAL A 177 -9.58 -11.57 -4.85
N PRO A 178 -8.71 -12.62 -4.76
CA PRO A 178 -8.02 -12.96 -3.52
C PRO A 178 -7.19 -11.80 -2.96
N MET A 179 -7.26 -11.59 -1.65
CA MET A 179 -6.62 -10.46 -0.99
C MET A 179 -5.73 -10.91 0.18
N LEU A 180 -4.54 -10.31 0.28
CA LEU A 180 -3.66 -10.41 1.43
C LEU A 180 -3.58 -9.04 2.13
N VAL A 181 -3.98 -8.98 3.40
CA VAL A 181 -3.79 -7.80 4.24
C VAL A 181 -2.59 -8.03 5.15
N CYS A 182 -1.60 -7.16 5.06
CA CYS A 182 -0.40 -7.16 5.89
C CYS A 182 -0.35 -5.92 6.76
N GLY A 183 -0.10 -6.09 8.05
CA GLY A 183 0.08 -5.01 9.00
C GLY A 183 1.16 -5.27 10.02
N ALA A 184 1.34 -4.35 10.96
CA ALA A 184 2.26 -4.50 12.08
C ALA A 184 1.61 -4.05 13.40
N MET A 185 1.99 -4.70 14.50
CA MET A 185 1.40 -4.42 15.83
C MET A 185 1.67 -3.01 16.32
N ASP A 186 2.79 -2.42 15.94
CA ASP A 186 3.20 -1.06 16.36
C ASP A 186 2.83 0.02 15.33
N ASP A 187 1.97 -0.29 14.35
CA ASP A 187 1.51 0.67 13.34
C ASP A 187 0.46 1.62 13.94
N TYR A 188 0.92 2.79 14.34
CA TYR A 188 0.09 3.80 14.98
C TYR A 188 -0.98 4.40 14.07
N VAL A 189 -0.75 4.44 12.75
CA VAL A 189 -1.67 5.02 11.76
C VAL A 189 -2.94 4.19 11.64
N THR A 190 -2.80 2.87 11.58
CA THR A 190 -3.95 1.95 11.46
C THR A 190 -4.60 1.62 12.81
N GLY A 191 -4.15 2.29 13.88
CA GLY A 191 -4.67 2.16 15.23
C GLY A 191 -3.89 1.21 16.14
N GLY A 192 -2.84 0.56 15.64
CA GLY A 192 -1.97 -0.36 16.39
C GLY A 192 -2.69 -1.54 17.03
N GLY A 193 -1.93 -2.56 17.41
CA GLY A 193 -2.43 -3.69 18.16
C GLY A 193 -3.28 -4.69 17.34
N GLU A 194 -3.49 -5.83 17.94
CA GLU A 194 -4.23 -6.94 17.32
C GLU A 194 -5.68 -6.55 17.00
N ASN A 195 -6.34 -5.82 17.89
CA ASN A 195 -7.75 -5.46 17.77
C ASN A 195 -8.06 -4.63 16.53
N SER A 196 -7.15 -3.76 16.07
CA SER A 196 -7.37 -2.93 14.89
C SER A 196 -7.44 -3.76 13.62
N TYR A 197 -6.58 -4.77 13.51
CA TYR A 197 -6.58 -5.68 12.36
C TYR A 197 -7.61 -6.81 12.49
N GLN A 198 -8.05 -7.17 13.70
CA GLN A 198 -9.15 -8.13 13.89
C GLN A 198 -10.45 -7.68 13.19
N LYS A 199 -10.67 -6.37 13.09
CA LYS A 199 -11.79 -5.81 12.34
C LYS A 199 -11.79 -6.21 10.85
N TRP A 200 -10.62 -6.52 10.28
CA TRP A 200 -10.54 -7.04 8.91
C TRP A 200 -11.20 -8.40 8.75
N ARG A 201 -11.23 -9.24 9.80
CA ARG A 201 -11.77 -10.62 9.70
C ARG A 201 -13.21 -10.66 9.18
N SER A 202 -14.04 -9.68 9.52
CA SER A 202 -15.42 -9.59 9.03
C SER A 202 -15.53 -9.16 7.56
N HIS A 203 -14.43 -8.77 6.94
CA HIS A 203 -14.34 -8.31 5.56
C HIS A 203 -13.52 -9.24 4.65
N LEU A 204 -13.01 -10.35 5.20
CA LEU A 204 -12.23 -11.34 4.47
C LEU A 204 -13.11 -12.53 4.08
N LYS A 205 -12.87 -13.09 2.91
CA LYS A 205 -13.42 -14.36 2.44
C LYS A 205 -12.39 -15.49 2.57
N ASP A 206 -12.78 -16.74 2.34
CA ASP A 206 -11.92 -17.94 2.53
C ASP A 206 -10.61 -17.91 1.75
N SER A 207 -10.61 -17.26 0.59
CA SER A 207 -9.40 -17.11 -0.24
C SER A 207 -8.46 -15.99 0.23
N ASP A 208 -8.89 -15.19 1.20
CA ASP A 208 -8.12 -14.06 1.70
C ASP A 208 -7.25 -14.45 2.89
N ARG A 209 -6.23 -13.67 3.14
CA ARG A 209 -5.32 -13.87 4.28
C ARG A 209 -5.06 -12.56 5.00
N LEU A 210 -5.01 -12.64 6.32
CA LEU A 210 -4.54 -11.57 7.21
C LEU A 210 -3.23 -12.02 7.84
N TRP A 211 -2.19 -11.20 7.70
CA TRP A 211 -0.92 -11.41 8.38
C TRP A 211 -0.48 -10.14 9.12
N ILE A 212 -0.15 -10.27 10.39
CA ILE A 212 0.28 -9.18 11.26
C ILE A 212 1.67 -9.48 11.79
N SER A 213 2.62 -8.60 11.47
CA SER A 213 3.95 -8.64 12.07
C SER A 213 3.87 -8.28 13.55
N LYS A 214 4.57 -9.06 14.40
CA LYS A 214 4.64 -8.81 15.85
C LYS A 214 5.29 -7.45 16.19
N HIS A 215 6.12 -6.95 15.31
CA HIS A 215 6.83 -5.69 15.46
C HIS A 215 6.80 -4.92 14.15
N GLY A 216 7.03 -3.63 14.22
CA GLY A 216 7.15 -2.75 13.05
C GLY A 216 6.17 -1.59 13.13
N LYS A 217 6.62 -0.46 12.55
CA LYS A 217 5.83 0.76 12.42
C LYS A 217 5.08 0.76 11.09
N HIS A 218 4.51 1.89 10.72
CA HIS A 218 3.73 2.03 9.48
C HIS A 218 4.48 1.56 8.22
N PHE A 219 5.78 1.81 8.12
CA PHE A 219 6.65 1.35 7.04
C PHE A 219 7.36 0.01 7.38
N PHE A 220 6.68 -0.93 8.04
CA PHE A 220 7.25 -2.23 8.43
C PHE A 220 7.80 -3.03 7.25
N HIS A 221 7.19 -2.91 6.08
CA HIS A 221 7.62 -3.58 4.85
C HIS A 221 9.00 -3.09 4.34
N TYR A 222 9.44 -1.89 4.77
CA TYR A 222 10.80 -1.41 4.55
C TYR A 222 11.80 -2.12 5.45
N SER A 223 11.56 -2.13 6.76
CA SER A 223 12.47 -2.71 7.75
C SER A 223 12.47 -4.24 7.75
N GLN A 224 11.38 -4.87 7.35
CA GLN A 224 11.17 -6.33 7.35
C GLN A 224 10.92 -6.89 5.94
N ALA A 225 11.55 -6.30 4.92
CA ALA A 225 11.29 -6.60 3.51
C ALA A 225 11.36 -8.10 3.16
N GLN A 226 12.28 -8.85 3.75
CA GLN A 226 12.42 -10.29 3.50
C GLN A 226 11.24 -11.08 4.08
N THR A 227 10.84 -10.77 5.31
CA THR A 227 9.71 -11.44 5.98
C THR A 227 8.40 -11.16 5.25
N VAL A 228 8.15 -9.88 4.91
CA VAL A 228 6.96 -9.48 4.16
C VAL A 228 6.94 -10.13 2.77
N SER A 229 8.07 -10.12 2.06
CA SER A 229 8.21 -10.80 0.77
C SER A 229 7.91 -12.30 0.87
N TYR A 230 8.35 -12.98 1.91
CA TYR A 230 8.04 -14.39 2.15
C TYR A 230 6.53 -14.61 2.30
N GLN A 231 5.84 -13.79 3.10
CA GLN A 231 4.38 -13.89 3.31
C GLN A 231 3.61 -13.68 2.00
N ILE A 232 4.01 -12.67 1.22
CA ILE A 232 3.39 -12.38 -0.08
C ILE A 232 3.58 -13.56 -1.04
N ARG A 233 4.79 -14.07 -1.16
CA ARG A 233 5.09 -15.22 -2.04
C ARG A 233 4.34 -16.47 -1.62
N SER A 234 4.31 -16.78 -0.31
CA SER A 234 3.54 -17.90 0.24
C SER A 234 2.05 -17.80 -0.09
N PHE A 235 1.49 -16.58 -0.02
CA PHE A 235 0.12 -16.33 -0.43
C PHE A 235 -0.09 -16.60 -1.92
N TRP A 236 0.75 -16.05 -2.81
CA TRP A 236 0.62 -16.27 -4.25
C TRP A 236 0.79 -17.73 -4.66
N GLN A 237 1.69 -18.46 -4.01
CA GLN A 237 1.88 -19.89 -4.23
C GLN A 237 0.63 -20.69 -3.84
N SER A 238 -0.01 -20.35 -2.72
CA SER A 238 -1.26 -21.03 -2.31
C SER A 238 -2.38 -20.84 -3.34
N LEU A 239 -2.48 -19.68 -3.99
CA LEU A 239 -3.47 -19.42 -5.05
C LEU A 239 -3.21 -20.28 -6.28
N SER A 240 -1.94 -20.48 -6.66
CA SER A 240 -1.57 -21.30 -7.80
C SER A 240 -1.91 -22.78 -7.60
N LEU A 241 -1.73 -23.31 -6.39
CA LEU A 241 -2.08 -24.69 -6.04
C LEU A 241 -3.59 -24.94 -6.13
N VAL A 242 -4.40 -24.00 -5.65
CA VAL A 242 -5.88 -24.09 -5.74
C VAL A 242 -6.34 -24.08 -7.20
N ALA A 243 -5.78 -23.21 -8.04
CA ALA A 243 -6.12 -23.16 -9.46
C ALA A 243 -5.80 -24.48 -10.18
N THR A 244 -4.65 -25.11 -9.89
CA THR A 244 -4.27 -26.40 -10.47
C THR A 244 -5.20 -27.53 -10.00
N ALA A 245 -5.58 -27.54 -8.73
CA ALA A 245 -6.48 -28.56 -8.17
C ALA A 245 -7.90 -28.52 -8.77
N VAL A 246 -8.39 -27.34 -9.15
CA VAL A 246 -9.69 -27.16 -9.83
C VAL A 246 -9.62 -27.63 -11.28
N SER A 247 -8.53 -27.34 -12.00
CA SER A 247 -8.34 -27.75 -13.40
C SER A 247 -8.19 -29.27 -13.60
N VAL A 248 -7.78 -30.03 -12.57
CA VAL A 248 -7.64 -31.50 -12.63
C VAL A 248 -8.98 -32.23 -12.38
N LYS A 249 -10.01 -31.52 -11.88
CA LYS A 249 -11.33 -32.09 -11.57
C LYS A 249 -12.38 -31.87 -12.67
N GLN A 250 -12.01 -31.18 -13.73
CA GLN A 250 -12.80 -31.00 -14.96
C GLN A 250 -12.26 -31.93 -16.07
#